data_72205302730a47fecc5ab276db6e4c6d
#
_entry.id   72205302730a47fecc5ab276db6e4c6d
#
_cell.length_a   1.000
_cell.length_b   1.000
_cell.length_c   1.000
_cell.angle_alpha   90.00
_cell.angle_beta   90.00
_cell.angle_gamma   90.00
#
_symmetry.space_group_name_H-M   'P 1'
#
loop_
_entity.id
_entity.type
_entity.pdbx_description
1 polymer ?
#
loop_
_entity_poly.entity_id
_entity_poly.type
_entity_poly.pdbx_seq_one_letter_code
_entity_poly.pdbx_strand_id
1 'polypeptide(L)'
;MRAAAAVLATKGLPRVVLVGGLAITTRIALAGQSHRATTDIDLVTAYQEPEPEAFDLLVAAHDAPDPPLVVEGIKVDVIPTAALDEFDVTGLTDDDRLFLTGHRWAYERAEPVTLTAPDSDLHAVTMDIALTPGLIATKAHAAGYPRAQRRAEKHASDLLDLYRLIAVFDVDGSAAAVIRSGPPGLAHLVADVCDHRILDNPAAAARAMATASLEPIERADVADSVGDFVAALRA
;
A
#
# COMPACT_ATOMS: atom_id res chain seq x y z
N MET A 1 4.21 -9.32 -14.28
CA MET A 1 3.16 -10.08 -14.97
C MET A 1 3.24 -11.58 -14.68
N ARG A 2 4.34 -12.29 -15.04
CA ARG A 2 4.45 -13.76 -14.83
C ARG A 2 4.22 -14.15 -13.37
N ALA A 3 4.88 -13.51 -12.43
CA ALA A 3 4.70 -13.79 -11.01
C ALA A 3 3.25 -13.57 -10.54
N ALA A 4 2.59 -12.49 -10.95
CA ALA A 4 1.19 -12.26 -10.62
C ALA A 4 0.27 -13.34 -11.21
N ALA A 5 0.51 -13.75 -12.46
CA ALA A 5 -0.22 -14.85 -13.09
C ALA A 5 -0.01 -16.19 -12.35
N ALA A 6 1.23 -16.49 -11.97
CA ALA A 6 1.57 -17.71 -11.24
C ALA A 6 0.92 -17.74 -9.85
N VAL A 7 0.93 -16.61 -9.14
CA VAL A 7 0.22 -16.47 -7.85
C VAL A 7 -1.27 -16.79 -8.03
N LEU A 8 -1.94 -16.13 -8.98
CA LEU A 8 -3.39 -16.30 -9.20
C LEU A 8 -3.76 -17.69 -9.73
N ALA A 9 -2.83 -18.39 -10.36
CA ALA A 9 -3.04 -19.78 -10.81
C ALA A 9 -2.94 -20.82 -9.67
N THR A 10 -2.53 -20.43 -8.47
CA THR A 10 -2.39 -21.33 -7.33
C THR A 10 -3.75 -21.87 -6.90
N LYS A 11 -3.88 -23.20 -6.95
CA LYS A 11 -5.14 -23.87 -6.65
C LYS A 11 -5.53 -23.69 -5.18
N GLY A 12 -6.77 -23.27 -4.95
CA GLY A 12 -7.30 -23.07 -3.60
C GLY A 12 -6.85 -21.78 -2.94
N LEU A 13 -6.13 -20.91 -3.65
CA LEU A 13 -5.74 -19.60 -3.11
C LEU A 13 -7.00 -18.80 -2.72
N PRO A 14 -7.12 -18.33 -1.47
CA PRO A 14 -8.20 -17.46 -1.08
C PRO A 14 -8.09 -16.12 -1.83
N ARG A 15 -9.11 -15.27 -1.70
CA ARG A 15 -9.04 -13.93 -2.25
C ARG A 15 -7.79 -13.21 -1.76
N VAL A 16 -7.01 -12.69 -2.68
CA VAL A 16 -5.87 -11.82 -2.43
C VAL A 16 -6.08 -10.47 -3.09
N VAL A 17 -5.61 -9.40 -2.45
CA VAL A 17 -5.68 -8.04 -2.97
C VAL A 17 -4.27 -7.47 -3.08
N LEU A 18 -3.94 -6.95 -4.24
CA LEU A 18 -2.67 -6.29 -4.47
C LEU A 18 -2.64 -4.95 -3.74
N VAL A 19 -1.57 -4.76 -2.97
CA VAL A 19 -1.24 -3.51 -2.28
C VAL A 19 0.21 -3.10 -2.59
N GLY A 20 0.79 -2.22 -1.80
CA GLY A 20 2.21 -1.85 -1.91
C GLY A 20 2.60 -1.17 -3.22
N GLY A 21 3.88 -1.27 -3.56
CA GLY A 21 4.46 -0.49 -4.67
C GLY A 21 3.85 -0.77 -6.04
N LEU A 22 3.55 -2.05 -6.35
CA LEU A 22 2.96 -2.41 -7.64
C LEU A 22 1.52 -1.89 -7.79
N ALA A 23 0.72 -1.97 -6.73
CA ALA A 23 -0.63 -1.39 -6.73
C ALA A 23 -0.60 0.12 -6.97
N ILE A 24 0.31 0.82 -6.30
CA ILE A 24 0.47 2.28 -6.44
C ILE A 24 0.90 2.64 -7.85
N THR A 25 1.92 1.97 -8.38
CA THR A 25 2.36 2.18 -9.77
C THR A 25 1.22 1.97 -10.75
N THR A 26 0.41 0.93 -10.54
CA THR A 26 -0.76 0.66 -11.37
C THR A 26 -1.80 1.78 -11.27
N ARG A 27 -2.16 2.24 -10.05
CA ARG A 27 -3.13 3.33 -9.87
C ARG A 27 -2.65 4.63 -10.51
N ILE A 28 -1.40 5.00 -10.30
CA ILE A 28 -0.82 6.22 -10.87
C ILE A 28 -0.77 6.13 -12.41
N ALA A 29 -0.44 4.95 -12.97
CA ALA A 29 -0.47 4.74 -14.41
C ALA A 29 -1.89 4.85 -15.00
N LEU A 30 -2.92 4.34 -14.30
CA LEU A 30 -4.32 4.51 -14.69
C LEU A 30 -4.76 5.99 -14.68
N ALA A 31 -4.14 6.82 -13.85
CA ALA A 31 -4.31 8.28 -13.86
C ALA A 31 -3.46 8.98 -14.94
N GLY A 32 -2.77 8.24 -15.81
CA GLY A 32 -1.96 8.79 -16.89
C GLY A 32 -0.62 9.38 -16.46
N GLN A 33 -0.13 9.02 -15.27
CA GLN A 33 1.13 9.53 -14.73
C GLN A 33 2.18 8.42 -14.57
N SER A 34 3.46 8.81 -14.53
CA SER A 34 4.58 7.90 -14.28
C SER A 34 4.84 7.75 -12.80
N HIS A 35 5.32 6.59 -12.39
CA HIS A 35 5.80 6.32 -11.06
C HIS A 35 7.06 5.44 -11.10
N ARG A 36 7.75 5.33 -9.97
CA ARG A 36 8.93 4.47 -9.86
C ARG A 36 8.58 2.99 -10.09
N ALA A 37 9.53 2.23 -10.60
CA ALA A 37 9.38 0.78 -10.68
C ALA A 37 9.40 0.14 -9.28
N THR A 38 8.76 -1.02 -9.15
CA THR A 38 8.82 -1.88 -7.98
C THR A 38 9.27 -3.28 -8.38
N THR A 39 9.91 -3.98 -7.46
CA THR A 39 10.45 -5.34 -7.66
C THR A 39 9.70 -6.38 -6.82
N ASP A 40 8.77 -5.95 -5.98
CA ASP A 40 8.06 -6.80 -5.04
C ASP A 40 6.57 -6.82 -5.35
N ILE A 41 5.89 -7.90 -4.98
CA ILE A 41 4.43 -8.04 -4.98
C ILE A 41 3.99 -8.13 -3.53
N ASP A 42 3.21 -7.16 -3.08
CA ASP A 42 2.62 -7.15 -1.74
C ASP A 42 1.14 -7.51 -1.85
N LEU A 43 0.71 -8.57 -1.17
CA LEU A 43 -0.65 -9.08 -1.17
C LEU A 43 -1.25 -9.00 0.22
N VAL A 44 -2.49 -8.59 0.32
CA VAL A 44 -3.30 -8.68 1.53
C VAL A 44 -4.33 -9.79 1.35
N THR A 45 -4.53 -10.59 2.39
CA THR A 45 -5.54 -11.66 2.43
C THR A 45 -6.30 -11.63 3.74
N ALA A 46 -7.55 -12.08 3.75
CA ALA A 46 -8.27 -12.30 5.00
C ALA A 46 -7.86 -13.66 5.60
N TYR A 47 -7.55 -13.64 6.89
CA TYR A 47 -7.41 -14.88 7.66
C TYR A 47 -8.80 -15.43 7.96
N GLN A 48 -9.04 -16.70 7.65
CA GLN A 48 -10.29 -17.42 7.93
C GLN A 48 -9.95 -18.83 8.41
N GLU A 49 -10.10 -19.09 9.69
CA GLU A 49 -10.04 -20.47 10.19
C GLU A 49 -11.27 -21.27 9.71
N PRO A 50 -11.14 -22.53 9.33
CA PRO A 50 -9.96 -23.42 9.37
C PRO A 50 -9.20 -23.50 8.02
N GLU A 51 -9.35 -22.56 7.12
CA GLU A 51 -8.73 -22.63 5.79
C GLU A 51 -7.21 -22.39 5.87
N PRO A 52 -6.42 -23.08 5.01
CA PRO A 52 -4.98 -22.84 4.95
C PRO A 52 -4.69 -21.37 4.58
N GLU A 53 -3.66 -20.81 5.21
CA GLU A 53 -3.24 -19.45 4.89
C GLU A 53 -2.75 -19.34 3.44
N ALA A 54 -3.01 -18.20 2.81
CA ALA A 54 -2.57 -17.92 1.44
C ALA A 54 -1.05 -18.08 1.29
N PHE A 55 -0.28 -17.73 2.32
CA PHE A 55 1.17 -17.90 2.34
C PHE A 55 1.57 -19.36 2.21
N ASP A 56 0.99 -20.26 3.01
CA ASP A 56 1.31 -21.68 3.01
C ASP A 56 0.97 -22.34 1.67
N LEU A 57 -0.15 -21.95 1.07
CA LEU A 57 -0.55 -22.44 -0.25
C LEU A 57 0.42 -22.01 -1.34
N LEU A 58 0.89 -20.77 -1.30
CA LEU A 58 1.87 -20.25 -2.24
C LEU A 58 3.25 -20.90 -2.06
N VAL A 59 3.69 -21.09 -0.82
CA VAL A 59 4.94 -21.81 -0.50
C VAL A 59 4.88 -23.23 -1.07
N ALA A 60 3.79 -23.95 -0.82
CA ALA A 60 3.63 -25.32 -1.31
C ALA A 60 3.54 -25.40 -2.84
N ALA A 61 2.84 -24.45 -3.48
CA ALA A 61 2.64 -24.46 -4.93
C ALA A 61 3.90 -24.11 -5.73
N HIS A 62 4.79 -23.30 -5.15
CA HIS A 62 6.00 -22.81 -5.82
C HIS A 62 7.30 -23.44 -5.30
N ASP A 63 7.18 -24.49 -4.47
CA ASP A 63 8.33 -25.18 -3.85
C ASP A 63 9.35 -24.20 -3.25
N ALA A 64 8.81 -23.14 -2.63
CA ALA A 64 9.60 -22.05 -2.07
C ALA A 64 10.18 -22.51 -0.72
N PRO A 65 11.49 -22.34 -0.51
CA PRO A 65 12.06 -22.51 0.83
C PRO A 65 11.52 -21.44 1.77
N ASP A 66 11.90 -21.53 3.05
CA ASP A 66 11.59 -20.50 4.05
C ASP A 66 11.71 -19.05 3.53
N PRO A 67 10.99 -18.11 4.13
CA PRO A 67 10.98 -16.71 3.67
C PRO A 67 12.36 -16.18 3.26
N PRO A 68 12.45 -15.40 2.17
CA PRO A 68 11.33 -14.78 1.43
C PRO A 68 10.71 -15.70 0.39
N LEU A 69 9.36 -15.70 0.30
CA LEU A 69 8.66 -16.33 -0.82
C LEU A 69 9.04 -15.64 -2.13
N VAL A 70 9.51 -16.42 -3.10
CA VAL A 70 9.89 -15.93 -4.44
C VAL A 70 9.13 -16.71 -5.51
N VAL A 71 8.35 -16.01 -6.32
CA VAL A 71 7.56 -16.57 -7.43
C VAL A 71 8.07 -15.96 -8.74
N GLU A 72 8.49 -16.79 -9.68
CA GLU A 72 9.03 -16.34 -10.96
C GLU A 72 10.16 -15.27 -10.81
N GLY A 73 11.01 -15.42 -9.79
CA GLY A 73 12.11 -14.52 -9.49
C GLY A 73 11.70 -13.18 -8.82
N ILE A 74 10.44 -13.02 -8.48
CA ILE A 74 9.89 -11.83 -7.81
C ILE A 74 9.53 -12.19 -6.37
N LYS A 75 9.96 -11.33 -5.43
CA LYS A 75 9.57 -11.46 -4.02
C LYS A 75 8.07 -11.19 -3.87
N VAL A 76 7.39 -12.07 -3.13
CA VAL A 76 5.97 -11.93 -2.79
C VAL A 76 5.84 -11.86 -1.28
N ASP A 77 5.31 -10.77 -0.78
CA ASP A 77 4.96 -10.58 0.62
C ASP A 77 3.43 -10.79 0.78
N VAL A 78 3.04 -11.66 1.71
CA VAL A 78 1.63 -11.91 2.01
C VAL A 78 1.34 -11.40 3.42
N ILE A 79 0.37 -10.51 3.52
CA ILE A 79 -0.03 -9.83 4.76
C ILE A 79 -1.42 -10.36 5.15
N PRO A 80 -1.53 -11.24 6.14
CA PRO A 80 -2.82 -11.69 6.63
C PRO A 80 -3.51 -10.56 7.42
N THR A 81 -4.83 -10.43 7.22
CA THR A 81 -5.67 -9.51 7.99
C THR A 81 -6.84 -10.25 8.59
N ALA A 82 -7.21 -9.90 9.82
CA ALA A 82 -8.42 -10.37 10.46
C ALA A 82 -9.55 -9.33 10.38
N ALA A 83 -10.78 -9.75 10.65
CA ALA A 83 -11.90 -8.82 10.75
C ALA A 83 -11.70 -7.88 11.95
N LEU A 84 -11.96 -6.58 11.76
CA LEU A 84 -11.71 -5.56 12.81
C LEU A 84 -12.62 -5.72 14.04
N ASP A 85 -13.81 -6.30 13.86
CA ASP A 85 -14.76 -6.62 14.91
C ASP A 85 -14.38 -7.84 15.76
N GLU A 86 -13.43 -8.65 15.27
CA GLU A 86 -12.88 -9.81 15.98
C GLU A 86 -11.67 -9.46 16.87
N PHE A 87 -11.17 -8.22 16.76
CA PHE A 87 -10.00 -7.77 17.51
C PHE A 87 -10.36 -6.77 18.61
N ASP A 88 -9.92 -7.05 19.84
CA ASP A 88 -9.84 -6.03 20.88
C ASP A 88 -8.68 -5.08 20.56
N VAL A 89 -9.00 -3.94 19.96
CA VAL A 89 -8.04 -2.88 19.66
C VAL A 89 -7.66 -2.05 20.89
N THR A 90 -8.22 -2.38 22.07
CA THR A 90 -7.93 -1.69 23.33
C THR A 90 -6.52 -2.04 23.77
N GLY A 91 -5.65 -1.03 23.87
CA GLY A 91 -4.25 -1.22 24.27
C GLY A 91 -3.25 -1.46 23.12
N LEU A 92 -3.72 -1.50 21.88
CA LEU A 92 -2.82 -1.48 20.72
C LEU A 92 -2.18 -0.10 20.56
N THR A 93 -0.93 -0.08 20.09
CA THR A 93 -0.28 1.16 19.69
C THR A 93 -0.97 1.74 18.44
N ASP A 94 -0.76 3.04 18.18
CA ASP A 94 -1.29 3.67 16.97
C ASP A 94 -0.67 3.05 15.70
N ASP A 95 0.57 2.54 15.77
CA ASP A 95 1.21 1.76 14.69
C ASP A 95 0.42 0.48 14.40
N ASP A 96 0.16 -0.32 15.42
CA ASP A 96 -0.58 -1.58 15.28
C ASP A 96 -2.01 -1.33 14.78
N ARG A 97 -2.67 -0.29 15.33
CA ARG A 97 -4.02 0.10 14.90
C ARG A 97 -4.04 0.51 13.44
N LEU A 98 -3.11 1.35 13.01
CA LEU A 98 -3.01 1.78 11.62
C LEU A 98 -2.66 0.60 10.69
N PHE A 99 -1.78 -0.30 11.13
CA PHE A 99 -1.46 -1.52 10.38
C PHE A 99 -2.71 -2.37 10.14
N LEU A 100 -3.38 -2.78 11.21
CA LEU A 100 -4.54 -3.67 11.13
C LEU A 100 -5.67 -3.02 10.34
N THR A 101 -6.04 -1.78 10.70
CA THR A 101 -7.18 -1.09 10.09
C THR A 101 -6.91 -0.76 8.62
N GLY A 102 -5.72 -0.26 8.31
CA GLY A 102 -5.34 0.14 6.95
C GLY A 102 -5.29 -1.04 5.98
N HIS A 103 -4.68 -2.16 6.38
CA HIS A 103 -4.58 -3.35 5.52
C HIS A 103 -5.94 -4.05 5.37
N ARG A 104 -6.72 -4.17 6.45
CA ARG A 104 -8.07 -4.73 6.38
C ARG A 104 -8.97 -3.91 5.46
N TRP A 105 -8.94 -2.59 5.60
CA TRP A 105 -9.73 -1.71 4.78
C TRP A 105 -9.30 -1.73 3.30
N ALA A 106 -8.00 -1.82 3.02
CA ALA A 106 -7.48 -2.03 1.67
C ALA A 106 -7.97 -3.34 1.05
N TYR A 107 -8.02 -4.42 1.83
CA TYR A 107 -8.59 -5.71 1.40
C TYR A 107 -10.07 -5.63 1.06
N GLU A 108 -10.86 -4.96 1.90
CA GLU A 108 -12.30 -4.82 1.69
C GLU A 108 -12.65 -3.90 0.53
N ARG A 109 -11.83 -2.87 0.31
CA ARG A 109 -11.99 -1.86 -0.72
C ARG A 109 -11.02 -2.05 -1.87
N ALA A 110 -11.29 -3.04 -2.69
CA ALA A 110 -10.53 -3.35 -3.88
C ALA A 110 -11.45 -3.57 -5.08
N GLU A 111 -10.91 -3.40 -6.27
CA GLU A 111 -11.61 -3.65 -7.52
C GLU A 111 -10.73 -4.43 -8.50
N PRO A 112 -11.32 -5.23 -9.40
CA PRO A 112 -10.56 -5.96 -10.40
C PRO A 112 -9.95 -4.99 -11.43
N VAL A 113 -8.65 -5.14 -11.66
CA VAL A 113 -7.90 -4.39 -12.68
C VAL A 113 -7.17 -5.38 -13.57
N THR A 114 -7.28 -5.18 -14.88
CA THR A 114 -6.56 -5.98 -15.87
C THR A 114 -5.21 -5.33 -16.17
N LEU A 115 -4.15 -6.03 -15.80
CA LEU A 115 -2.77 -5.65 -16.11
C LEU A 115 -2.39 -6.23 -17.45
N THR A 116 -1.76 -5.44 -18.30
CA THR A 116 -1.24 -5.86 -19.60
C THR A 116 0.25 -5.59 -19.70
N ALA A 117 0.99 -6.43 -20.39
CA ALA A 117 2.39 -6.21 -20.70
C ALA A 117 2.58 -6.36 -22.21
N PRO A 118 2.87 -5.28 -22.94
CA PRO A 118 2.93 -5.28 -24.42
C PRO A 118 3.91 -6.31 -24.99
N ASP A 119 5.02 -6.54 -24.29
CA ASP A 119 6.12 -7.40 -24.74
C ASP A 119 6.16 -8.78 -24.07
N SER A 120 5.03 -9.24 -23.52
CA SER A 120 4.93 -10.51 -22.80
C SER A 120 4.05 -11.52 -23.55
N ASP A 121 4.43 -12.81 -23.52
CA ASP A 121 3.58 -13.91 -23.96
C ASP A 121 2.28 -14.04 -23.15
N LEU A 122 2.23 -13.38 -21.99
CA LEU A 122 1.03 -13.22 -21.17
C LEU A 122 0.30 -11.95 -21.59
N HIS A 123 -0.82 -12.12 -22.26
CA HIS A 123 -1.59 -11.01 -22.82
C HIS A 123 -2.26 -10.13 -21.77
N ALA A 124 -2.76 -10.70 -20.69
CA ALA A 124 -3.42 -9.98 -19.60
C ALA A 124 -3.52 -10.81 -18.32
N VAL A 125 -3.52 -10.14 -17.16
CA VAL A 125 -3.79 -10.73 -15.85
C VAL A 125 -4.76 -9.83 -15.10
N THR A 126 -5.90 -10.35 -14.65
CA THR A 126 -6.86 -9.60 -13.85
C THR A 126 -6.71 -9.97 -12.38
N MET A 127 -6.54 -8.98 -11.53
CA MET A 127 -6.46 -9.17 -10.08
C MET A 127 -7.11 -8.01 -9.33
N ASP A 128 -7.56 -8.28 -8.10
CA ASP A 128 -8.07 -7.23 -7.24
C ASP A 128 -6.94 -6.31 -6.79
N ILE A 129 -7.11 -5.01 -6.96
CA ILE A 129 -6.17 -3.97 -6.52
C ILE A 129 -6.88 -3.04 -5.55
N ALA A 130 -6.29 -2.79 -4.40
CA ALA A 130 -6.84 -1.88 -3.41
C ALA A 130 -7.13 -0.49 -4.01
N LEU A 131 -8.24 0.12 -3.58
CA LEU A 131 -8.55 1.50 -3.95
C LEU A 131 -7.55 2.46 -3.32
N THR A 132 -7.37 3.60 -3.96
CA THR A 132 -6.39 4.62 -3.54
C THR A 132 -6.47 5.02 -2.06
N PRO A 133 -7.64 5.25 -1.44
CA PRO A 133 -7.70 5.57 -0.02
C PRO A 133 -7.15 4.45 0.88
N GLY A 134 -7.36 3.18 0.54
CA GLY A 134 -6.76 2.04 1.22
C GLY A 134 -5.23 2.00 1.06
N LEU A 135 -4.72 2.30 -0.13
CA LEU A 135 -3.28 2.42 -0.38
C LEU A 135 -2.65 3.58 0.39
N ILE A 136 -3.33 4.72 0.52
CA ILE A 136 -2.88 5.83 1.38
C ILE A 136 -2.73 5.35 2.83
N ALA A 137 -3.73 4.65 3.38
CA ALA A 137 -3.69 4.15 4.75
C ALA A 137 -2.53 3.15 4.96
N THR A 138 -2.34 2.19 4.06
CA THR A 138 -1.22 1.24 4.16
C THR A 138 0.15 1.91 4.02
N LYS A 139 0.27 2.95 3.19
CA LYS A 139 1.51 3.72 3.05
C LYS A 139 1.74 4.69 4.19
N ALA A 140 0.71 5.24 4.79
CA ALA A 140 0.84 6.01 6.03
C ALA A 140 1.45 5.13 7.13
N HIS A 141 0.95 3.90 7.36
CA HIS A 141 1.60 2.94 8.25
C HIS A 141 3.06 2.69 7.86
N ALA A 142 3.32 2.41 6.59
CA ALA A 142 4.67 2.13 6.11
C ALA A 142 5.64 3.32 6.32
N ALA A 143 5.21 4.56 6.14
CA ALA A 143 6.01 5.78 6.33
C ALA A 143 6.08 6.23 7.79
N GLY A 144 5.05 5.93 8.60
CA GLY A 144 4.84 6.52 9.91
C GLY A 144 5.81 6.07 10.97
N TYR A 145 6.17 4.80 10.99
CA TYR A 145 6.82 4.23 12.15
C TYR A 145 8.26 3.79 11.86
N PRO A 146 9.25 4.36 12.59
CA PRO A 146 10.63 4.01 12.41
C PRO A 146 10.87 2.58 12.90
N ARG A 147 11.19 1.69 12.00
CA ARG A 147 11.72 0.36 12.32
C ARG A 147 13.24 0.46 12.37
N ALA A 148 13.86 0.07 13.48
CA ALA A 148 15.30 0.17 13.70
C ALA A 148 16.17 -0.45 12.58
N GLN A 149 15.59 -1.35 11.77
CA GLN A 149 16.27 -2.04 10.68
C GLN A 149 15.86 -1.53 9.28
N ARG A 150 15.03 -0.46 9.18
CA ARG A 150 14.56 0.02 7.90
C ARG A 150 15.66 0.81 7.19
N ARG A 151 16.01 0.41 5.98
CA ARG A 151 16.96 1.15 5.14
C ARG A 151 16.38 2.52 4.78
N ALA A 152 17.22 3.55 4.79
CA ALA A 152 16.81 4.92 4.44
C ALA A 152 16.13 5.02 3.06
N GLU A 153 16.60 4.23 2.10
CA GLU A 153 16.01 4.11 0.75
C GLU A 153 14.54 3.62 0.77
N LYS A 154 14.25 2.61 1.63
CA LYS A 154 12.87 2.11 1.75
C LYS A 154 11.96 3.15 2.39
N HIS A 155 12.45 3.87 3.40
CA HIS A 155 11.70 4.97 4.01
C HIS A 155 11.44 6.09 3.01
N ALA A 156 12.43 6.50 2.23
CA ALA A 156 12.30 7.51 1.19
C ALA A 156 11.24 7.11 0.13
N SER A 157 11.27 5.83 -0.28
CA SER A 157 10.28 5.32 -1.24
C SER A 157 8.86 5.27 -0.67
N ASP A 158 8.68 4.96 0.62
CA ASP A 158 7.34 4.94 1.24
C ASP A 158 6.78 6.35 1.43
N LEU A 159 7.62 7.33 1.78
CA LEU A 159 7.23 8.73 1.80
C LEU A 159 6.83 9.24 0.40
N LEU A 160 7.61 8.89 -0.62
CA LEU A 160 7.29 9.24 -2.01
C LEU A 160 5.97 8.62 -2.46
N ASP A 161 5.75 7.34 -2.17
CA ASP A 161 4.51 6.64 -2.51
C ASP A 161 3.30 7.31 -1.85
N LEU A 162 3.41 7.64 -0.55
CA LEU A 162 2.34 8.33 0.19
C LEU A 162 2.05 9.71 -0.41
N TYR A 163 3.07 10.53 -0.62
CA TYR A 163 2.94 11.85 -1.24
C TYR A 163 2.30 11.76 -2.63
N ARG A 164 2.76 10.87 -3.49
CA ARG A 164 2.24 10.73 -4.86
C ARG A 164 0.78 10.28 -4.87
N LEU A 165 0.38 9.38 -3.98
CA LEU A 165 -1.03 8.99 -3.84
C LEU A 165 -1.90 10.20 -3.44
N ILE A 166 -1.45 11.01 -2.48
CA ILE A 166 -2.16 12.22 -2.05
C ILE A 166 -2.24 13.22 -3.21
N ALA A 167 -1.09 13.61 -3.78
CA ALA A 167 -1.02 14.64 -4.82
C ALA A 167 -1.80 14.30 -6.09
N VAL A 168 -1.91 13.00 -6.45
CA VAL A 168 -2.61 12.57 -7.67
C VAL A 168 -4.11 12.36 -7.42
N PHE A 169 -4.50 11.89 -6.24
CA PHE A 169 -5.86 11.38 -6.02
C PHE A 169 -6.68 12.13 -4.98
N ASP A 170 -6.08 13.04 -4.22
CA ASP A 170 -6.85 13.88 -3.28
C ASP A 170 -7.28 15.21 -3.92
N VAL A 171 -7.68 15.16 -5.16
CA VAL A 171 -8.22 16.35 -5.82
C VAL A 171 -9.50 16.79 -5.09
N ASP A 172 -9.48 18.05 -4.64
CA ASP A 172 -10.59 18.67 -3.89
C ASP A 172 -10.99 17.91 -2.60
N GLY A 173 -10.05 17.22 -1.94
CA GLY A 173 -10.30 16.48 -0.70
C GLY A 173 -11.06 15.17 -0.88
N SER A 174 -11.14 14.64 -2.10
CA SER A 174 -11.95 13.46 -2.42
C SER A 174 -11.44 12.19 -1.72
N ALA A 175 -10.13 11.93 -1.71
CA ALA A 175 -9.56 10.78 -1.02
C ALA A 175 -9.68 10.92 0.51
N ALA A 176 -9.44 12.13 1.04
CA ALA A 176 -9.63 12.43 2.46
C ALA A 176 -11.07 12.19 2.92
N ALA A 177 -12.06 12.61 2.12
CA ALA A 177 -13.48 12.38 2.43
C ALA A 177 -13.82 10.88 2.52
N VAL A 178 -13.26 10.05 1.64
CA VAL A 178 -13.44 8.60 1.68
C VAL A 178 -12.78 8.01 2.92
N ILE A 179 -11.56 8.46 3.30
CA ILE A 179 -10.86 7.97 4.49
C ILE A 179 -11.63 8.35 5.77
N ARG A 180 -12.21 9.56 5.84
CA ARG A 180 -13.06 9.99 6.97
C ARG A 180 -14.31 9.13 7.13
N SER A 181 -14.88 8.67 6.03
CA SER A 181 -16.04 7.77 6.04
C SER A 181 -15.67 6.30 6.28
N GLY A 182 -14.38 6.01 6.42
CA GLY A 182 -13.82 4.69 6.64
C GLY A 182 -13.90 4.23 8.11
N PRO A 183 -13.07 3.26 8.48
CA PRO A 183 -13.04 2.74 9.84
C PRO A 183 -12.78 3.84 10.89
N PRO A 184 -13.40 3.75 12.07
CA PRO A 184 -13.24 4.75 13.13
C PRO A 184 -11.78 4.99 13.50
N GLY A 185 -11.37 6.25 13.57
CA GLY A 185 -10.02 6.66 13.94
C GLY A 185 -8.98 6.60 12.82
N LEU A 186 -9.28 5.96 11.68
CA LEU A 186 -8.32 5.82 10.58
C LEU A 186 -7.86 7.19 10.06
N ALA A 187 -8.79 8.13 9.85
CA ALA A 187 -8.46 9.47 9.37
C ALA A 187 -7.49 10.20 10.30
N HIS A 188 -7.69 10.08 11.62
CA HIS A 188 -6.80 10.68 12.61
C HIS A 188 -5.39 10.08 12.55
N LEU A 189 -5.28 8.75 12.53
CA LEU A 189 -3.99 8.06 12.44
C LEU A 189 -3.21 8.43 11.17
N VAL A 190 -3.90 8.52 10.02
CA VAL A 190 -3.28 8.94 8.75
C VAL A 190 -2.83 10.39 8.81
N ALA A 191 -3.65 11.29 9.35
CA ALA A 191 -3.31 12.71 9.52
C ALA A 191 -2.07 12.89 10.41
N ASP A 192 -2.00 12.19 11.54
CA ASP A 192 -0.87 12.28 12.47
C ASP A 192 0.44 11.82 11.83
N VAL A 193 0.40 10.76 11.03
CA VAL A 193 1.58 10.34 10.27
C VAL A 193 2.00 11.42 9.27
N CYS A 194 1.07 11.99 8.51
CA CYS A 194 1.37 13.06 7.55
C CYS A 194 2.00 14.27 8.23
N ASP A 195 1.46 14.69 9.39
CA ASP A 195 2.03 15.78 10.18
C ASP A 195 3.46 15.48 10.61
N HIS A 196 3.67 14.38 11.35
CA HIS A 196 4.96 14.08 11.96
C HIS A 196 6.04 13.69 10.95
N ARG A 197 5.69 13.09 9.81
CA ARG A 197 6.66 12.59 8.84
C ARG A 197 6.91 13.52 7.66
N ILE A 198 5.94 14.37 7.35
CA ILE A 198 6.04 15.26 6.19
C ILE A 198 5.95 16.72 6.61
N LEU A 199 4.89 17.13 7.32
CA LEU A 199 4.62 18.54 7.59
C LEU A 199 5.49 19.16 8.69
N ASP A 200 5.95 18.39 9.67
CA ASP A 200 6.90 18.90 10.69
C ASP A 200 8.22 19.37 10.06
N ASN A 201 8.64 18.74 8.94
CA ASN A 201 9.82 19.20 8.19
C ASN A 201 9.69 18.88 6.69
N PRO A 202 8.89 19.67 5.93
CA PRO A 202 8.65 19.41 4.50
C PRO A 202 9.92 19.42 3.66
N ALA A 203 10.91 20.22 4.05
CA ALA A 203 12.18 20.29 3.34
C ALA A 203 13.01 19.00 3.50
N ALA A 204 12.98 18.36 4.67
CA ALA A 204 13.65 17.08 4.88
C ALA A 204 12.88 15.95 4.17
N ALA A 205 11.55 15.96 4.25
CA ALA A 205 10.69 15.01 3.55
C ALA A 205 10.90 15.07 2.03
N ALA A 206 10.85 16.26 1.43
CA ALA A 206 11.08 16.46 -0.01
C ALA A 206 12.48 15.96 -0.45
N ARG A 207 13.54 16.26 0.33
CA ARG A 207 14.89 15.73 0.04
C ARG A 207 14.94 14.20 0.12
N ALA A 208 14.28 13.60 1.10
CA ALA A 208 14.23 12.14 1.21
C ALA A 208 13.51 11.54 -0.01
N MET A 209 12.31 12.05 -0.35
CA MET A 209 11.53 11.60 -1.50
C MET A 209 12.29 11.75 -2.82
N ALA A 210 13.05 12.82 -3.00
CA ALA A 210 13.85 13.07 -4.20
C ALA A 210 14.91 11.99 -4.47
N THR A 211 15.37 11.28 -3.44
CA THR A 211 16.30 10.15 -3.62
C THR A 211 15.67 8.92 -4.26
N ALA A 212 14.34 8.81 -4.18
CA ALA A 212 13.56 7.70 -4.73
C ALA A 212 12.73 8.09 -5.95
N SER A 213 12.66 9.39 -6.28
CA SER A 213 11.86 9.92 -7.38
C SER A 213 12.65 9.97 -8.68
N LEU A 214 11.94 9.78 -9.80
CA LEU A 214 12.44 10.04 -11.15
C LEU A 214 12.26 11.50 -11.58
N GLU A 215 11.45 12.27 -10.85
CA GLU A 215 11.10 13.65 -11.13
C GLU A 215 11.53 14.54 -9.95
N PRO A 216 11.77 15.83 -10.17
CA PRO A 216 12.00 16.78 -9.07
C PRO A 216 10.84 16.77 -8.08
N ILE A 217 11.16 16.88 -6.80
CA ILE A 217 10.18 17.01 -5.71
C ILE A 217 10.38 18.38 -5.06
N GLU A 218 9.40 19.25 -5.28
CA GLU A 218 9.45 20.61 -4.73
C GLU A 218 8.85 20.65 -3.31
N ARG A 219 9.54 21.34 -2.41
CA ARG A 219 9.09 21.46 -1.01
C ARG A 219 7.71 22.10 -0.90
N ALA A 220 7.42 23.11 -1.72
CA ALA A 220 6.15 23.82 -1.69
C ALA A 220 5.01 22.86 -2.05
N ASP A 221 5.14 22.11 -3.13
CA ASP A 221 4.13 21.15 -3.60
C ASP A 221 3.84 20.07 -2.56
N VAL A 222 4.90 19.60 -1.86
CA VAL A 222 4.75 18.62 -0.77
C VAL A 222 3.97 19.24 0.40
N ALA A 223 4.34 20.46 0.81
CA ALA A 223 3.69 21.14 1.94
C ALA A 223 2.22 21.45 1.64
N ASP A 224 1.94 21.97 0.46
CA ASP A 224 0.59 22.38 0.06
C ASP A 224 -0.32 21.15 -0.11
N SER A 225 0.07 20.15 -0.93
CA SER A 225 -0.75 18.95 -1.17
C SER A 225 -1.03 18.16 0.10
N VAL A 226 0.00 17.94 0.94
CA VAL A 226 -0.18 17.16 2.16
C VAL A 226 -0.89 17.98 3.24
N GLY A 227 -0.66 19.30 3.29
CA GLY A 227 -1.35 20.22 4.20
C GLY A 227 -2.85 20.26 3.95
N ASP A 228 -3.26 20.40 2.69
CA ASP A 228 -4.66 20.40 2.29
C ASP A 228 -5.34 19.05 2.60
N PHE A 229 -4.65 17.96 2.31
CA PHE A 229 -5.12 16.62 2.64
C PHE A 229 -5.34 16.43 4.15
N VAL A 230 -4.37 16.82 4.99
CA VAL A 230 -4.50 16.73 6.46
C VAL A 230 -5.64 17.60 6.97
N ALA A 231 -5.77 18.84 6.45
CA ALA A 231 -6.89 19.70 6.79
C ALA A 231 -8.23 19.05 6.42
N ALA A 232 -8.33 18.43 5.25
CA ALA A 232 -9.52 17.71 4.81
C ALA A 232 -9.80 16.46 5.64
N LEU A 233 -8.78 15.74 6.15
CA LEU A 233 -8.98 14.59 7.05
C LEU A 233 -9.54 14.99 8.42
N ARG A 234 -9.28 16.22 8.87
CA ARG A 234 -9.71 16.76 10.19
C ARG A 234 -11.01 17.54 10.16
N ALA A 235 -11.52 17.88 8.98
CA ALA A 235 -12.80 18.59 8.80
C ALA A 235 -13.99 17.70 9.15
#